data_168f4b88c3c9908e276644fa48898921
#
_entry.id   168f4b88c3c9908e276644fa48898921
#
_cell.length_a   1.000
_cell.length_b   1.000
_cell.length_c   1.000
_cell.angle_alpha   90.00
_cell.angle_beta   90.00
_cell.angle_gamma   90.00
#
_symmetry.space_group_name_H-M   'P 1'
#
loop_
_entity.id
_entity.type
_entity.pdbx_description
1 polymer ?
#
loop_
_entity_poly.entity_id
_entity_poly.type
_entity_poly.pdbx_seq_one_letter_code
_entity_poly.pdbx_strand_id
1 'polypeptide(L)'
;TKNNRLALVPDGNGGCFRALAKSGCLAWLVELGVRYVFLCNIDNALVRICDPVFLGALAANGKHEAIAKVVAKRDASEKVGIFVYKNKKPAVIEYTDMPEDLRELKDGENLVFDGANIGIYAFRIEASRKMQKTPLPWHTARKTVENIPDSLKFEQFIFDAFPALNSFATFGAYRDDEFSPIKNAEGNDSPQSAREMLGKLHKSWLIQAGVKLSNDKLYEISPSLSYAGEGLSKTIFERELGKNILEF
;
A
#
# COMPACT_ATOMS: atom_id res chain seq x y z
N THR A 1 20.78 -17.44 17.08
CA THR A 1 21.37 -18.15 15.92
C THR A 1 22.17 -19.36 16.40
N LYS A 2 22.20 -20.44 15.63
CA LYS A 2 22.90 -21.70 15.95
C LYS A 2 24.41 -21.52 16.25
N ASN A 3 25.00 -20.38 15.94
CA ASN A 3 26.44 -20.14 16.05
C ASN A 3 26.78 -18.86 16.85
N ASN A 4 25.93 -18.39 17.75
CA ASN A 4 26.09 -17.14 18.48
C ASN A 4 26.34 -15.90 17.58
N ARG A 5 25.89 -15.93 16.34
CA ARG A 5 25.96 -14.80 15.41
C ARG A 5 24.59 -14.14 15.29
N LEU A 6 24.56 -12.83 15.08
CA LEU A 6 23.32 -12.13 14.73
C LEU A 6 22.85 -12.59 13.35
N ALA A 7 21.57 -12.94 13.22
CA ALA A 7 20.97 -13.17 11.92
C ALA A 7 20.73 -11.82 11.22
N LEU A 8 21.08 -11.72 9.96
CA LEU A 8 20.76 -10.55 9.15
C LEU A 8 19.41 -10.79 8.46
N VAL A 9 18.47 -9.93 8.76
CA VAL A 9 17.11 -9.94 8.20
C VAL A 9 16.74 -8.53 7.77
N PRO A 10 15.79 -8.34 6.83
CA PRO A 10 15.29 -7.01 6.51
C PRO A 10 14.77 -6.29 7.75
N ASP A 11 15.11 -5.01 7.88
CA ASP A 11 14.83 -4.16 9.06
C ASP A 11 13.55 -3.31 8.91
N GLY A 12 12.61 -3.76 8.07
CA GLY A 12 11.38 -3.03 7.76
C GLY A 12 11.55 -2.04 6.61
N ASN A 13 10.54 -1.20 6.39
CA ASN A 13 10.51 -0.21 5.30
C ASN A 13 10.91 1.22 5.73
N GLY A 14 11.21 1.44 7.02
CA GLY A 14 11.50 2.77 7.56
C GLY A 14 12.77 3.40 7.01
N GLY A 15 13.74 2.57 6.62
CA GLY A 15 15.02 3.03 6.09
C GLY A 15 15.00 3.56 4.65
N CYS A 16 13.87 3.47 3.91
CA CYS A 16 13.83 3.72 2.48
C CYS A 16 14.31 5.14 2.08
N PHE A 17 13.85 6.20 2.73
CA PHE A 17 14.30 7.57 2.40
C PHE A 17 15.75 7.82 2.79
N ARG A 18 16.22 7.23 3.88
CA ARG A 18 17.63 7.29 4.29
C ARG A 18 18.52 6.56 3.27
N ALA A 19 18.06 5.41 2.77
CA ALA A 19 18.77 4.67 1.74
C ALA A 19 18.82 5.43 0.41
N LEU A 20 17.70 6.03 -0.04
CA LEU A 20 17.66 6.90 -1.22
C LEU A 20 18.63 8.09 -1.11
N ALA A 21 18.72 8.70 0.06
CA ALA A 21 19.64 9.80 0.28
C ALA A 21 21.11 9.33 0.30
N LYS A 22 21.38 8.24 1.03
CA LYS A 22 22.75 7.70 1.17
C LYS A 22 23.32 7.17 -0.15
N SER A 23 22.48 6.63 -1.03
CA SER A 23 22.88 6.17 -2.37
C SER A 23 23.07 7.30 -3.38
N GLY A 24 22.70 8.55 -3.05
CA GLY A 24 22.69 9.67 -3.99
C GLY A 24 21.42 9.74 -4.86
N CYS A 25 20.57 8.71 -4.86
CA CYS A 25 19.35 8.69 -5.69
C CYS A 25 18.42 9.86 -5.38
N LEU A 26 18.28 10.27 -4.12
CA LEU A 26 17.43 11.41 -3.78
C LEU A 26 17.95 12.73 -4.38
N ALA A 27 19.25 12.95 -4.41
CA ALA A 27 19.85 14.12 -5.05
C ALA A 27 19.61 14.09 -6.56
N TRP A 28 19.87 12.95 -7.18
CA TRP A 28 19.62 12.75 -8.61
C TRP A 28 18.15 12.97 -9.01
N LEU A 29 17.19 12.47 -8.24
CA LEU A 29 15.76 12.74 -8.48
C LEU A 29 15.44 14.24 -8.44
N VAL A 30 16.06 14.97 -7.51
CA VAL A 30 15.91 16.45 -7.43
C VAL A 30 16.49 17.14 -8.67
N GLU A 31 17.67 16.73 -9.13
CA GLU A 31 18.33 17.27 -10.35
C GLU A 31 17.48 17.01 -11.61
N LEU A 32 16.79 15.86 -11.66
CA LEU A 32 15.84 15.54 -12.74
C LEU A 32 14.52 16.32 -12.66
N GLY A 33 14.33 17.16 -11.63
CA GLY A 33 13.11 17.94 -11.44
C GLY A 33 11.91 17.10 -10.96
N VAL A 34 12.15 15.92 -10.39
CA VAL A 34 11.09 15.08 -9.78
C VAL A 34 10.46 15.82 -8.61
N ARG A 35 9.14 15.96 -8.64
CA ARG A 35 8.38 16.68 -7.61
C ARG A 35 7.70 15.76 -6.60
N TYR A 36 7.40 14.53 -6.99
CA TYR A 36 6.67 13.58 -6.16
C TYR A 36 7.37 12.23 -6.16
N VAL A 37 7.36 11.57 -5.00
CA VAL A 37 7.83 10.20 -4.82
C VAL A 37 6.62 9.36 -4.45
N PHE A 38 6.32 8.33 -5.24
CA PHE A 38 5.33 7.32 -4.95
C PHE A 38 6.00 6.13 -4.27
N LEU A 39 5.39 5.61 -3.22
CA LEU A 39 5.88 4.45 -2.49
C LEU A 39 4.73 3.50 -2.22
N CYS A 40 4.94 2.23 -2.49
CA CYS A 40 3.98 1.18 -2.19
C CYS A 40 4.67 -0.09 -1.69
N ASN A 41 3.91 -0.92 -0.99
CA ASN A 41 4.36 -2.27 -0.66
C ASN A 41 4.30 -3.14 -1.92
N ILE A 42 5.32 -3.97 -2.13
CA ILE A 42 5.42 -4.84 -3.31
C ILE A 42 4.46 -6.05 -3.23
N ASP A 43 3.97 -6.36 -2.05
CA ASP A 43 3.07 -7.48 -1.83
C ASP A 43 1.61 -7.21 -2.22
N ASN A 44 1.25 -5.98 -2.56
CA ASN A 44 -0.12 -5.63 -2.96
C ASN A 44 -0.32 -5.78 -4.49
N ALA A 45 -1.04 -6.82 -4.89
CA ALA A 45 -1.28 -7.14 -6.31
C ALA A 45 -2.18 -6.12 -7.04
N LEU A 46 -2.99 -5.33 -6.34
CA LEU A 46 -3.91 -4.35 -6.92
C LEU A 46 -3.37 -2.92 -6.92
N VAL A 47 -2.11 -2.71 -6.55
CA VAL A 47 -1.57 -1.36 -6.48
C VAL A 47 -1.58 -0.68 -7.85
N ARG A 48 -2.19 0.49 -7.94
CA ARG A 48 -2.09 1.38 -9.11
C ARG A 48 -0.86 2.25 -8.96
N ILE A 49 0.25 1.82 -9.59
CA ILE A 49 1.55 2.51 -9.48
C ILE A 49 1.46 3.90 -10.10
N CYS A 50 1.80 4.94 -9.33
CA CYS A 50 1.76 6.34 -9.75
C CYS A 50 0.36 6.80 -10.23
N ASP A 51 -0.69 6.32 -9.58
CA ASP A 51 -2.08 6.68 -9.87
C ASP A 51 -2.23 8.21 -10.06
N PRO A 52 -2.62 8.67 -11.27
CA PRO A 52 -2.67 10.09 -11.59
C PRO A 52 -3.73 10.85 -10.76
N VAL A 53 -4.82 10.19 -10.37
CA VAL A 53 -5.85 10.80 -9.52
C VAL A 53 -5.31 11.01 -8.10
N PHE A 54 -4.64 10.01 -7.55
CA PHE A 54 -4.02 10.09 -6.24
C PHE A 54 -2.88 11.12 -6.19
N LEU A 55 -1.99 11.11 -7.18
CA LEU A 55 -0.92 12.12 -7.30
C LEU A 55 -1.50 13.52 -7.57
N GLY A 56 -2.56 13.60 -8.37
CA GLY A 56 -3.30 14.83 -8.64
C GLY A 56 -3.91 15.43 -7.39
N ALA A 57 -4.46 14.60 -6.49
CA ALA A 57 -4.98 15.05 -5.20
C ALA A 57 -3.90 15.69 -4.31
N LEU A 58 -2.68 15.12 -4.29
CA LEU A 58 -1.55 15.74 -3.60
C LEU A 58 -1.09 17.04 -4.30
N ALA A 59 -1.08 17.05 -5.63
CA ALA A 59 -0.61 18.18 -6.42
C ALA A 59 -1.55 19.39 -6.30
N ALA A 60 -2.86 19.17 -6.42
CA ALA A 60 -3.90 20.21 -6.40
C ALA A 60 -3.99 20.91 -5.03
N ASN A 61 -3.76 20.18 -3.94
CA ASN A 61 -3.72 20.76 -2.61
C ASN A 61 -2.28 21.13 -2.24
N GLY A 62 -1.89 22.38 -2.54
CA GLY A 62 -0.55 22.90 -2.24
C GLY A 62 -0.11 22.84 -0.78
N LYS A 63 -1.02 22.51 0.15
CA LYS A 63 -0.77 22.50 1.60
C LYS A 63 -0.17 21.18 2.11
N HIS A 64 -0.52 20.03 1.50
CA HIS A 64 -0.07 18.74 1.99
C HIS A 64 1.32 18.38 1.49
N GLU A 65 2.17 17.88 2.40
CA GLU A 65 3.51 17.38 2.11
C GLU A 65 3.48 15.91 1.67
N ALA A 66 2.46 15.18 2.13
CA ALA A 66 2.25 13.77 1.79
C ALA A 66 0.77 13.40 1.82
N ILE A 67 0.46 12.29 1.19
CA ILE A 67 -0.86 11.68 1.16
C ILE A 67 -0.73 10.16 1.21
N ALA A 68 -1.69 9.48 1.86
CA ALA A 68 -1.78 8.02 1.89
C ALA A 68 -3.12 7.55 1.33
N LYS A 69 -3.13 6.46 0.57
CA LYS A 69 -4.36 5.73 0.31
C LYS A 69 -4.77 4.94 1.56
N VAL A 70 -6.05 5.00 1.87
CA VAL A 70 -6.67 4.23 2.96
C VAL A 70 -7.90 3.52 2.43
N VAL A 71 -8.19 2.37 2.99
CA VAL A 71 -9.43 1.62 2.74
C VAL A 71 -10.15 1.41 4.06
N ALA A 72 -11.46 1.25 4.03
CA ALA A 72 -12.20 0.91 5.23
C ALA A 72 -11.78 -0.46 5.74
N LYS A 73 -11.62 -0.60 7.06
CA LYS A 73 -11.45 -1.92 7.69
C LYS A 73 -12.63 -2.83 7.38
N ARG A 74 -12.37 -4.13 7.25
CA ARG A 74 -13.43 -5.14 7.12
C ARG A 74 -14.23 -5.27 8.41
N ASP A 75 -13.52 -5.26 9.53
CA ASP A 75 -14.08 -5.38 10.88
C ASP A 75 -13.05 -4.93 11.93
N ALA A 76 -13.47 -4.92 13.21
CA ALA A 76 -12.60 -4.49 14.31
C ALA A 76 -11.39 -5.41 14.52
N SER A 77 -11.48 -6.69 14.17
CA SER A 77 -10.43 -7.70 14.37
C SER A 77 -9.34 -7.69 13.29
N GLU A 78 -9.56 -6.98 12.18
CA GLU A 78 -8.61 -6.94 11.06
C GLU A 78 -7.23 -6.45 11.51
N LYS A 79 -6.21 -7.24 11.20
CA LYS A 79 -4.79 -6.99 11.57
C LYS A 79 -4.13 -6.01 10.60
N VAL A 80 -4.48 -4.75 10.72
CA VAL A 80 -3.95 -3.67 9.88
C VAL A 80 -3.72 -2.42 10.73
N GLY A 81 -2.65 -1.67 10.45
CA GLY A 81 -2.40 -0.37 11.06
C GLY A 81 -3.43 0.67 10.64
N ILE A 82 -3.74 1.62 11.51
CA ILE A 82 -4.79 2.63 11.30
C ILE A 82 -4.19 4.02 11.29
N PHE A 83 -4.60 4.83 10.31
CA PHE A 83 -4.29 6.25 10.30
C PHE A 83 -5.06 7.00 11.37
N VAL A 84 -4.33 7.79 12.14
CA VAL A 84 -4.89 8.66 13.19
C VAL A 84 -4.15 10.00 13.23
N TYR A 85 -4.75 10.96 13.92
CA TYR A 85 -4.04 12.15 14.37
C TYR A 85 -3.77 12.02 15.87
N LYS A 86 -2.50 11.81 16.24
CA LYS A 86 -2.05 11.78 17.63
C LYS A 86 -1.39 13.12 17.96
N ASN A 87 -1.93 13.84 18.93
CA ASN A 87 -1.44 15.19 19.31
C ASN A 87 -1.36 16.16 18.10
N LYS A 88 -2.37 16.15 17.24
CA LYS A 88 -2.44 16.95 16.00
C LYS A 88 -1.36 16.62 14.96
N LYS A 89 -0.67 15.49 15.09
CA LYS A 89 0.32 14.99 14.13
C LYS A 89 -0.18 13.69 13.48
N PRO A 90 0.07 13.50 12.17
CA PRO A 90 -0.29 12.26 11.50
C PRO A 90 0.52 11.10 12.09
N ALA A 91 -0.15 9.99 12.32
CA ALA A 91 0.47 8.77 12.85
C ALA A 91 -0.27 7.54 12.32
N VAL A 92 0.39 6.41 12.39
CA VAL A 92 -0.24 5.09 12.23
C VAL A 92 -0.11 4.36 13.56
N ILE A 93 -1.21 3.78 14.03
CA ILE A 93 -1.21 2.88 15.18
C ILE A 93 -1.33 1.47 14.63
N GLU A 94 -0.34 0.62 14.92
CA GLU A 94 -0.38 -0.79 14.56
C GLU A 94 -1.48 -1.52 15.35
N TYR A 95 -2.04 -2.56 14.74
CA TYR A 95 -3.14 -3.32 15.34
C TYR A 95 -2.77 -3.93 16.71
N THR A 96 -1.48 -4.20 16.94
CA THR A 96 -0.94 -4.69 18.22
C THR A 96 -0.95 -3.65 19.31
N ASP A 97 -0.86 -2.37 18.94
CA ASP A 97 -0.72 -1.23 19.86
C ASP A 97 -2.05 -0.49 20.05
N MET A 98 -3.09 -0.88 19.29
CA MET A 98 -4.42 -0.27 19.37
C MET A 98 -5.16 -0.76 20.62
N PRO A 99 -5.55 0.13 21.56
CA PRO A 99 -6.38 -0.21 22.70
C PRO A 99 -7.69 -0.88 22.27
N GLU A 100 -8.15 -1.87 23.02
CA GLU A 100 -9.30 -2.69 22.66
C GLU A 100 -10.60 -1.86 22.59
N ASP A 101 -10.80 -0.97 23.55
CA ASP A 101 -11.92 -0.02 23.61
C ASP A 101 -11.98 0.90 22.39
N LEU A 102 -10.84 1.34 21.87
CA LEU A 102 -10.76 2.16 20.66
C LEU A 102 -10.90 1.32 19.38
N ARG A 103 -10.44 0.07 19.40
CA ARG A 103 -10.55 -0.85 18.26
C ARG A 103 -12.00 -1.12 17.88
N GLU A 104 -12.87 -1.26 18.87
CA GLU A 104 -14.29 -1.58 18.71
C GLU A 104 -15.21 -0.36 18.74
N LEU A 105 -14.63 0.84 18.94
CA LEU A 105 -15.41 2.08 19.01
C LEU A 105 -16.15 2.33 17.71
N LYS A 106 -17.48 2.55 17.83
CA LYS A 106 -18.37 2.80 16.70
C LYS A 106 -19.09 4.13 16.83
N ASP A 107 -19.38 4.71 15.67
CA ASP A 107 -20.37 5.78 15.48
C ASP A 107 -21.46 5.22 14.55
N GLY A 108 -22.62 4.93 15.15
CA GLY A 108 -23.67 4.13 14.50
C GLY A 108 -23.16 2.70 14.18
N GLU A 109 -23.24 2.31 12.92
CA GLU A 109 -22.75 1.00 12.45
C GLU A 109 -21.25 0.99 12.06
N ASN A 110 -20.65 2.17 11.88
CA ASN A 110 -19.30 2.32 11.36
C ASN A 110 -18.26 2.35 12.49
N LEU A 111 -17.08 1.76 12.25
CA LEU A 111 -15.93 1.94 13.12
C LEU A 111 -15.45 3.39 13.05
N VAL A 112 -15.16 3.99 14.21
CA VAL A 112 -14.56 5.34 14.27
C VAL A 112 -13.14 5.34 13.71
N PHE A 113 -12.40 4.26 13.95
CA PHE A 113 -11.03 4.07 13.49
C PHE A 113 -11.00 3.01 12.38
N ASP A 114 -11.48 3.37 11.19
CA ASP A 114 -11.62 2.47 10.04
C ASP A 114 -10.58 2.67 8.95
N GLY A 115 -9.85 3.79 8.94
CA GLY A 115 -8.89 4.15 7.90
C GLY A 115 -7.65 3.24 7.90
N ALA A 116 -7.75 2.06 7.27
CA ALA A 116 -6.69 1.08 7.21
C ALA A 116 -5.51 1.56 6.35
N ASN A 117 -4.31 1.44 6.91
CA ASN A 117 -3.04 1.71 6.22
C ASN A 117 -2.68 0.55 5.28
N ILE A 118 -2.79 0.76 3.99
CA ILE A 118 -2.48 -0.24 2.96
C ILE A 118 -1.08 -0.11 2.36
N GLY A 119 -0.25 0.78 2.92
CA GLY A 119 1.14 0.94 2.50
C GLY A 119 1.31 1.61 1.14
N ILE A 120 0.38 2.48 0.73
CA ILE A 120 0.45 3.27 -0.51
C ILE A 120 0.52 4.74 -0.14
N TYR A 121 1.61 5.40 -0.53
CA TYR A 121 1.90 6.78 -0.17
C TYR A 121 2.41 7.58 -1.36
N ALA A 122 2.14 8.88 -1.34
CA ALA A 122 2.84 9.84 -2.18
C ALA A 122 3.38 10.99 -1.33
N PHE A 123 4.59 11.42 -1.63
CA PHE A 123 5.31 12.47 -0.91
C PHE A 123 5.78 13.53 -1.88
N ARG A 124 5.73 14.80 -1.48
CA ARG A 124 6.53 15.82 -2.16
C ARG A 124 8.01 15.53 -1.93
N ILE A 125 8.85 15.85 -2.88
CA ILE A 125 10.29 15.55 -2.80
C ILE A 125 10.93 16.20 -1.57
N GLU A 126 10.43 17.36 -1.13
CA GLU A 126 10.87 18.06 0.08
C GLU A 126 10.50 17.28 1.35
N ALA A 127 9.36 16.62 1.36
CA ALA A 127 8.96 15.73 2.47
C ALA A 127 9.94 14.55 2.61
N SER A 128 10.36 13.96 1.49
CA SER A 128 11.38 12.90 1.47
C SER A 128 12.71 13.38 2.08
N ARG A 129 13.09 14.64 1.84
CA ARG A 129 14.26 15.27 2.45
C ARG A 129 14.14 15.48 3.97
N LYS A 130 12.94 15.68 4.49
CA LYS A 130 12.70 15.75 5.94
C LYS A 130 12.74 14.36 6.55
N MET A 131 12.04 13.41 5.95
CA MET A 131 11.87 12.06 6.48
C MET A 131 13.20 11.29 6.54
N GLN A 132 14.12 11.48 5.58
CA GLN A 132 15.45 10.86 5.63
C GLN A 132 16.27 11.22 6.87
N LYS A 133 16.01 12.40 7.46
CA LYS A 133 16.73 12.93 8.64
C LYS A 133 16.03 12.56 9.95
N THR A 134 14.82 12.03 9.89
CA THR A 134 14.02 11.72 11.07
C THR A 134 14.52 10.44 11.69
N PRO A 135 14.94 10.46 12.97
CA PRO A 135 15.23 9.23 13.70
C PRO A 135 13.96 8.39 13.84
N LEU A 136 14.05 7.11 13.54
CA LEU A 136 12.94 6.18 13.67
C LEU A 136 13.14 5.27 14.89
N PRO A 137 12.09 4.98 15.66
CA PRO A 137 12.14 4.00 16.72
C PRO A 137 12.37 2.59 16.16
N TRP A 138 12.87 1.71 17.00
CA TRP A 138 12.92 0.29 16.71
C TRP A 138 11.69 -0.39 17.29
N HIS A 139 10.97 -1.11 16.44
CA HIS A 139 9.90 -2.02 16.83
C HIS A 139 10.47 -3.43 16.96
N THR A 140 10.01 -4.16 17.94
CA THR A 140 10.42 -5.55 18.16
C THR A 140 9.27 -6.49 17.88
N ALA A 141 9.49 -7.50 17.04
CA ALA A 141 8.54 -8.57 16.79
C ALA A 141 9.16 -9.92 17.14
N ARG A 142 8.38 -10.81 17.76
CA ARG A 142 8.78 -12.21 17.94
C ARG A 142 8.39 -13.00 16.71
N LYS A 143 9.36 -13.64 16.10
CA LYS A 143 9.16 -14.45 14.88
C LYS A 143 10.06 -15.67 14.91
N THR A 144 9.72 -16.69 14.15
CA THR A 144 10.65 -17.78 13.85
C THR A 144 11.63 -17.31 12.78
N VAL A 145 12.93 -17.30 13.08
CA VAL A 145 14.01 -16.94 12.14
C VAL A 145 14.95 -18.14 12.02
N GLU A 146 15.24 -18.58 10.82
CA GLU A 146 16.10 -19.75 10.55
C GLU A 146 15.70 -21.00 11.37
N ASN A 147 14.41 -21.26 11.51
CA ASN A 147 13.83 -22.34 12.34
C ASN A 147 14.07 -22.20 13.86
N ILE A 148 14.47 -21.01 14.35
CA ILE A 148 14.58 -20.71 15.77
C ILE A 148 13.32 -19.95 16.18
N PRO A 149 12.44 -20.56 17.00
CA PRO A 149 11.25 -19.90 17.51
C PRO A 149 11.62 -18.74 18.46
N ASP A 150 10.68 -17.84 18.69
CA ASP A 150 10.82 -16.70 19.61
C ASP A 150 12.02 -15.77 19.37
N SER A 151 12.57 -15.77 18.16
CA SER A 151 13.62 -14.84 17.79
C SER A 151 13.10 -13.42 17.78
N LEU A 152 13.88 -12.48 18.29
CA LEU A 152 13.56 -11.05 18.22
C LEU A 152 13.98 -10.50 16.85
N LYS A 153 13.02 -9.95 16.12
CA LYS A 153 13.24 -9.18 14.90
C LYS A 153 13.06 -7.70 15.22
N PHE A 154 14.01 -6.88 14.77
CA PHE A 154 13.96 -5.42 14.91
C PHE A 154 13.58 -4.82 13.58
N GLU A 155 12.56 -3.96 13.56
CA GLU A 155 12.04 -3.31 12.37
C GLU A 155 11.82 -1.82 12.61
N GLN A 156 12.02 -1.02 11.56
CA GLN A 156 11.65 0.40 11.53
C GLN A 156 10.59 0.59 10.45
N PHE A 157 9.61 1.44 10.71
CA PHE A 157 8.53 1.68 9.77
C PHE A 157 8.53 3.12 9.28
N ILE A 158 8.18 3.29 8.00
CA ILE A 158 8.16 4.60 7.35
C ILE A 158 7.17 5.56 8.01
N PHE A 159 6.07 5.04 8.52
CA PHE A 159 5.02 5.85 9.14
C PHE A 159 5.47 6.50 10.46
N ASP A 160 6.52 6.01 11.11
CA ASP A 160 7.10 6.66 12.28
C ASP A 160 7.74 8.02 11.95
N ALA A 161 8.03 8.27 10.67
CA ALA A 161 8.50 9.58 10.22
C ALA A 161 7.36 10.57 9.93
N PHE A 162 6.10 10.14 9.86
CA PHE A 162 4.98 11.02 9.51
C PHE A 162 4.79 12.19 10.48
N PRO A 163 5.00 12.05 11.81
CA PRO A 163 4.91 13.19 12.73
C PRO A 163 5.90 14.34 12.44
N ALA A 164 6.96 14.09 11.66
CA ALA A 164 7.89 15.14 11.21
C ALA A 164 7.31 16.02 10.10
N LEU A 165 6.24 15.58 9.44
CA LEU A 165 5.55 16.34 8.41
C LEU A 165 4.59 17.35 9.05
N ASN A 166 4.46 18.51 8.41
CA ASN A 166 3.55 19.56 8.89
C ASN A 166 2.11 19.28 8.47
N SER A 167 1.93 18.63 7.32
CA SER A 167 0.61 18.35 6.78
C SER A 167 0.61 17.03 6.00
N PHE A 168 -0.35 16.18 6.32
CA PHE A 168 -0.56 14.88 5.74
C PHE A 168 -2.05 14.70 5.44
N ALA A 169 -2.41 14.09 4.34
CA ALA A 169 -3.79 13.78 4.01
C ALA A 169 -4.00 12.27 3.82
N THR A 170 -5.22 11.82 3.96
CA THR A 170 -5.65 10.49 3.54
C THR A 170 -6.55 10.59 2.31
N PHE A 171 -6.48 9.58 1.45
CA PHE A 171 -7.29 9.43 0.25
C PHE A 171 -8.05 8.11 0.34
N GLY A 172 -9.35 8.18 0.52
CA GLY A 172 -10.21 6.99 0.59
C GLY A 172 -10.26 6.26 -0.74
N ALA A 173 -10.07 4.96 -0.72
CA ALA A 173 -10.14 4.09 -1.88
C ALA A 173 -11.04 2.88 -1.60
N TYR A 174 -11.59 2.29 -2.65
CA TYR A 174 -12.32 1.03 -2.54
C TYR A 174 -11.33 -0.12 -2.39
N ARG A 175 -11.55 -0.95 -1.39
CA ARG A 175 -10.67 -2.08 -1.05
C ARG A 175 -10.47 -3.01 -2.23
N ASP A 176 -11.55 -3.40 -2.88
CA ASP A 176 -11.54 -4.38 -3.97
C ASP A 176 -10.80 -3.87 -5.22
N ASP A 177 -10.61 -2.56 -5.33
CA ASP A 177 -9.88 -1.93 -6.42
C ASP A 177 -8.39 -1.70 -6.11
N GLU A 178 -8.00 -1.69 -4.82
CA GLU A 178 -6.70 -1.14 -4.43
C GLU A 178 -5.91 -2.02 -3.45
N PHE A 179 -6.52 -3.05 -2.84
CA PHE A 179 -5.84 -3.79 -1.78
C PHE A 179 -6.07 -5.29 -1.81
N SER A 180 -5.07 -6.02 -2.30
CA SER A 180 -4.99 -7.48 -2.26
C SER A 180 -3.56 -7.91 -1.95
N PRO A 181 -3.16 -7.90 -0.67
CA PRO A 181 -1.80 -8.26 -0.28
C PRO A 181 -1.58 -9.77 -0.37
N ILE A 182 -0.33 -10.17 -0.65
CA ILE A 182 0.11 -11.56 -0.66
C ILE A 182 1.01 -11.78 0.56
N LYS A 183 0.46 -12.37 1.61
CA LYS A 183 1.15 -12.59 2.90
C LYS A 183 1.22 -14.07 3.29
N ASN A 184 0.31 -14.88 2.76
CA ASN A 184 0.15 -16.30 3.08
C ASN A 184 0.36 -17.15 1.84
N ALA A 185 0.74 -18.41 2.02
CA ALA A 185 0.84 -19.36 0.92
C ALA A 185 -0.55 -19.75 0.37
N GLU A 186 -1.54 -19.85 1.25
CA GLU A 186 -2.90 -20.31 0.94
C GLU A 186 -3.95 -19.51 1.75
N GLY A 187 -5.21 -19.60 1.35
CA GLY A 187 -6.33 -18.94 2.00
C GLY A 187 -6.41 -17.44 1.70
N ASN A 188 -6.78 -16.66 2.70
CA ASN A 188 -6.84 -15.20 2.57
C ASN A 188 -5.43 -14.61 2.41
N ASP A 189 -5.34 -13.50 1.67
CA ASP A 189 -4.08 -12.79 1.41
C ASP A 189 -3.00 -13.73 0.80
N SER A 190 -3.41 -14.60 -0.13
CA SER A 190 -2.56 -15.57 -0.83
C SER A 190 -2.44 -15.25 -2.32
N PRO A 191 -1.52 -15.88 -3.06
CA PRO A 191 -1.45 -15.74 -4.52
C PRO A 191 -2.77 -16.07 -5.22
N GLN A 192 -3.50 -17.07 -4.72
CA GLN A 192 -4.80 -17.47 -5.27
C GLN A 192 -5.84 -16.37 -5.07
N SER A 193 -6.01 -15.87 -3.84
CA SER A 193 -6.99 -14.81 -3.56
C SER A 193 -6.64 -13.50 -4.29
N ALA A 194 -5.35 -13.19 -4.44
CA ALA A 194 -4.90 -12.02 -5.20
C ALA A 194 -5.23 -12.14 -6.69
N ARG A 195 -5.02 -13.32 -7.31
CA ARG A 195 -5.40 -13.57 -8.70
C ARG A 195 -6.90 -13.44 -8.91
N GLU A 196 -7.71 -13.97 -8.01
CA GLU A 196 -9.16 -13.86 -8.06
C GLU A 196 -9.62 -12.40 -7.98
N MET A 197 -9.05 -11.61 -7.06
CA MET A 197 -9.40 -10.18 -6.93
C MET A 197 -8.99 -9.39 -8.17
N LEU A 198 -7.78 -9.61 -8.68
CA LEU A 198 -7.30 -8.97 -9.91
C LEU A 198 -8.19 -9.33 -11.09
N GLY A 199 -8.53 -10.62 -11.26
CA GLY A 199 -9.40 -11.09 -12.32
C GLY A 199 -10.80 -10.50 -12.24
N LYS A 200 -11.37 -10.34 -11.04
CA LYS A 200 -12.66 -9.67 -10.82
C LYS A 200 -12.59 -8.19 -11.17
N LEU A 201 -11.53 -7.50 -10.78
CA LEU A 201 -11.31 -6.09 -11.11
C LEU A 201 -11.24 -5.89 -12.62
N HIS A 202 -10.41 -6.66 -13.32
CA HIS A 202 -10.28 -6.58 -14.77
C HIS A 202 -11.56 -6.95 -15.50
N LYS A 203 -12.29 -7.94 -14.99
CA LYS A 203 -13.63 -8.29 -15.50
C LYS A 203 -14.60 -7.11 -15.38
N SER A 204 -14.57 -6.38 -14.27
CA SER A 204 -15.42 -5.20 -14.10
C SER A 204 -15.12 -4.11 -15.14
N TRP A 205 -13.85 -3.90 -15.48
CA TRP A 205 -13.45 -2.94 -16.52
C TRP A 205 -13.96 -3.36 -17.92
N LEU A 206 -13.88 -4.65 -18.25
CA LEU A 206 -14.42 -5.17 -19.51
C LEU A 206 -15.94 -5.02 -19.58
N ILE A 207 -16.65 -5.27 -18.48
CA ILE A 207 -18.12 -5.07 -18.42
C ILE A 207 -18.47 -3.60 -18.62
N GLN A 208 -17.75 -2.68 -17.95
CA GLN A 208 -17.93 -1.24 -18.14
C GLN A 208 -17.65 -0.79 -19.60
N ALA A 209 -16.72 -1.47 -20.27
CA ALA A 209 -16.42 -1.27 -21.68
C ALA A 209 -17.47 -1.90 -22.65
N GLY A 210 -18.57 -2.45 -22.12
CA GLY A 210 -19.67 -3.03 -22.91
C GLY A 210 -19.41 -4.46 -23.41
N VAL A 211 -18.41 -5.16 -22.86
CA VAL A 211 -18.12 -6.56 -23.24
C VAL A 211 -19.07 -7.49 -22.48
N LYS A 212 -19.70 -8.42 -23.22
CA LYS A 212 -20.48 -9.51 -22.61
C LYS A 212 -19.54 -10.66 -22.26
N LEU A 213 -19.43 -10.98 -20.98
CA LEU A 213 -18.50 -11.97 -20.46
C LEU A 213 -19.24 -13.15 -19.81
N SER A 214 -18.59 -14.30 -19.76
CA SER A 214 -19.07 -15.46 -19.01
C SER A 214 -18.94 -15.21 -17.50
N ASN A 215 -19.90 -15.70 -16.71
CA ASN A 215 -19.90 -15.48 -15.26
C ASN A 215 -18.83 -16.30 -14.52
N ASP A 216 -18.43 -17.43 -15.06
CA ASP A 216 -17.49 -18.40 -14.50
C ASP A 216 -16.03 -18.13 -14.85
N LYS A 217 -15.76 -17.11 -15.67
CA LYS A 217 -14.42 -16.75 -16.14
C LYS A 217 -13.89 -15.50 -15.43
N LEU A 218 -12.58 -15.51 -15.19
CA LEU A 218 -11.81 -14.35 -14.77
C LEU A 218 -10.92 -13.88 -15.93
N TYR A 219 -10.48 -12.64 -15.85
CA TYR A 219 -9.71 -12.02 -16.94
C TYR A 219 -8.49 -11.29 -16.36
N GLU A 220 -7.38 -11.39 -17.06
CA GLU A 220 -6.17 -10.61 -16.77
C GLU A 220 -5.86 -9.71 -17.95
N ILE A 221 -5.73 -8.41 -17.73
CA ILE A 221 -5.43 -7.41 -18.74
C ILE A 221 -4.01 -6.93 -18.53
N SER A 222 -3.20 -6.99 -19.60
CA SER A 222 -1.84 -6.44 -19.56
C SER A 222 -1.85 -4.96 -19.21
N PRO A 223 -1.02 -4.48 -18.27
CA PRO A 223 -0.91 -3.04 -17.96
C PRO A 223 -0.45 -2.20 -19.16
N SER A 224 0.20 -2.81 -20.17
CA SER A 224 0.55 -2.14 -21.42
C SER A 224 -0.63 -1.89 -22.34
N LEU A 225 -1.74 -2.63 -22.17
CA LEU A 225 -2.98 -2.44 -22.93
C LEU A 225 -3.89 -1.42 -22.23
N SER A 226 -4.04 -1.53 -20.92
CA SER A 226 -4.87 -0.62 -20.12
C SER A 226 -4.37 -0.60 -18.68
N TYR A 227 -4.17 0.58 -18.15
CA TYR A 227 -3.67 0.76 -16.78
C TYR A 227 -4.79 0.66 -15.73
N ALA A 228 -5.97 1.21 -16.02
CA ALA A 228 -7.10 1.26 -15.10
C ALA A 228 -8.48 1.10 -15.78
N GLY A 229 -8.52 0.40 -16.90
CA GLY A 229 -9.74 0.17 -17.69
C GLY A 229 -9.93 1.14 -18.86
N GLU A 230 -9.07 2.16 -19.00
CA GLU A 230 -9.13 3.12 -20.10
C GLU A 230 -8.81 2.48 -21.45
N GLY A 231 -9.46 3.01 -22.51
CA GLY A 231 -9.26 2.57 -23.89
C GLY A 231 -9.85 1.19 -24.20
N LEU A 232 -10.44 0.50 -23.24
CA LEU A 232 -11.09 -0.80 -23.49
C LEU A 232 -12.40 -0.62 -24.25
N SER A 233 -12.69 -1.58 -25.12
CA SER A 233 -13.95 -1.67 -25.89
C SER A 233 -14.16 -3.12 -26.33
N LYS A 234 -15.35 -3.43 -26.82
CA LYS A 234 -15.64 -4.75 -27.40
C LYS A 234 -14.66 -5.11 -28.51
N THR A 235 -14.36 -4.19 -29.41
CA THR A 235 -13.41 -4.40 -30.52
C THR A 235 -11.99 -4.68 -30.02
N ILE A 236 -11.54 -3.94 -28.99
CA ILE A 236 -10.24 -4.18 -28.38
C ILE A 236 -10.22 -5.56 -27.71
N PHE A 237 -11.27 -5.92 -26.97
CA PHE A 237 -11.37 -7.24 -26.33
C PHE A 237 -11.26 -8.36 -27.36
N GLU A 238 -12.04 -8.34 -28.46
CA GLU A 238 -12.00 -9.36 -29.50
C GLU A 238 -10.63 -9.49 -30.19
N ARG A 239 -9.92 -8.38 -30.35
CA ARG A 239 -8.58 -8.35 -30.95
C ARG A 239 -7.49 -8.85 -30.02
N GLU A 240 -7.58 -8.53 -28.72
CA GLU A 240 -6.51 -8.74 -27.75
C GLU A 240 -6.69 -10.00 -26.89
N LEU A 241 -7.85 -10.67 -26.98
CA LEU A 241 -8.10 -11.92 -26.27
C LEU A 241 -7.07 -13.00 -26.66
N GLY A 242 -6.49 -13.66 -25.69
CA GLY A 242 -5.39 -14.63 -25.85
C GLY A 242 -4.01 -14.01 -26.09
N LYS A 243 -3.88 -12.68 -26.04
CA LYS A 243 -2.61 -11.94 -26.20
C LYS A 243 -2.35 -11.06 -24.98
N ASN A 244 -2.95 -9.86 -24.98
CA ASN A 244 -2.87 -8.90 -23.88
C ASN A 244 -4.07 -8.97 -22.91
N ILE A 245 -5.07 -9.78 -23.23
CA ILE A 245 -6.19 -10.14 -22.36
C ILE A 245 -6.21 -11.67 -22.26
N LEU A 246 -5.97 -12.19 -21.07
CA LEU A 246 -6.03 -13.61 -20.78
C LEU A 246 -7.35 -13.94 -20.07
N GLU A 247 -7.91 -15.09 -20.41
CA GLU A 247 -9.10 -15.67 -19.78
C GLU A 247 -8.69 -16.93 -19.03
N PHE A 248 -9.19 -17.15 -17.81
CA PHE A 248 -8.90 -18.32 -16.98
C PHE A 248 -10.01 -18.67 -15.99
#